data_a9a94be771f2516040eba7d5d06107d1
#
_entry.id   a9a94be771f2516040eba7d5d06107d1
#
_cell.length_a   1.000
_cell.length_b   1.000
_cell.length_c   1.000
_cell.angle_alpha   90.00
_cell.angle_beta   90.00
_cell.angle_gamma   90.00
#
_symmetry.space_group_name_H-M   'P 1'
#
loop_
_entity.id
_entity.type
_entity.pdbx_description
1 polymer ?
#
loop_
_entity_poly.entity_id
_entity_poly.type
_entity_poly.pdbx_seq_one_letter_code
_entity_poly.pdbx_strand_id
1 'polypeptide(L)'
;MRLDKFLTECGLGSRREVKNLIDSKKISVNGNFKISSKDNIDENKDIIKYEDSVLSYKEFRYYILNKKSGYVTAVEDPRDKTVMDLLPDWVIKKDLAPVGRLDKDTEGLLLLTNDGQLNHKLLSPKSHVDKTYIAHTEKDFDENDLEKLRNGVDIGGYITMPAEAKKIGEKILSLTIREGKFHQVKKMVEAIDNKVIYLKRISFGKLVLGDMEIGEVKEINLEDII
;
A
#
# COMPACT_ATOMS: atom_id res chain seq x y z
N MET A 1 -19.08 -12.32 17.09
CA MET A 1 -19.36 -10.86 17.12
C MET A 1 -20.82 -10.55 16.78
N ARG A 2 -21.26 -9.25 16.81
CA ARG A 2 -22.64 -8.92 16.35
C ARG A 2 -22.72 -8.97 14.82
N LEU A 3 -23.87 -9.41 14.29
CA LEU A 3 -24.10 -9.54 12.84
C LEU A 3 -23.98 -8.21 12.11
N ASP A 4 -24.53 -7.09 12.66
CA ASP A 4 -24.37 -5.77 12.03
C ASP A 4 -22.90 -5.33 11.92
N LYS A 5 -22.08 -5.64 12.92
CA LYS A 5 -20.65 -5.38 12.89
C LYS A 5 -19.98 -6.23 11.81
N PHE A 6 -20.23 -7.54 11.79
CA PHE A 6 -19.67 -8.45 10.79
C PHE A 6 -19.94 -7.97 9.35
N LEU A 7 -21.20 -7.64 9.04
CA LEU A 7 -21.60 -7.19 7.70
C LEU A 7 -20.94 -5.87 7.31
N THR A 8 -20.81 -4.94 8.28
CA THR A 8 -20.09 -3.68 8.06
C THR A 8 -18.60 -3.92 7.81
N GLU A 9 -17.99 -4.83 8.56
CA GLU A 9 -16.58 -5.22 8.36
C GLU A 9 -16.34 -5.95 7.03
N CYS A 10 -17.36 -6.65 6.53
CA CYS A 10 -17.34 -7.24 5.18
C CYS A 10 -17.58 -6.22 4.05
N GLY A 11 -17.73 -4.93 4.37
CA GLY A 11 -17.84 -3.87 3.37
C GLY A 11 -19.25 -3.68 2.77
N LEU A 12 -20.30 -4.28 3.36
CA LEU A 12 -21.68 -4.18 2.87
C LEU A 12 -22.37 -2.84 3.20
N GLY A 13 -21.62 -1.88 3.75
CA GLY A 13 -22.10 -0.53 4.04
C GLY A 13 -22.14 -0.19 5.52
N SER A 14 -22.79 0.92 5.82
CA SER A 14 -23.03 1.41 7.20
C SER A 14 -23.99 0.49 7.98
N ARG A 15 -24.04 0.63 9.30
CA ARG A 15 -24.99 -0.12 10.15
C ARG A 15 -26.44 0.04 9.72
N ARG A 16 -26.82 1.19 9.16
CA ARG A 16 -28.18 1.44 8.66
C ARG A 16 -28.44 0.65 7.37
N GLU A 17 -27.47 0.65 6.47
CA GLU A 17 -27.57 -0.08 5.20
C GLU A 17 -27.61 -1.58 5.41
N VAL A 18 -26.71 -2.14 6.23
CA VAL A 18 -26.72 -3.59 6.53
C VAL A 18 -28.02 -4.01 7.24
N LYS A 19 -28.63 -3.15 8.08
CA LYS A 19 -29.96 -3.44 8.63
C LYS A 19 -31.00 -3.56 7.53
N ASN A 20 -31.01 -2.66 6.55
CA ASN A 20 -31.94 -2.75 5.42
C ASN A 20 -31.73 -4.04 4.59
N LEU A 21 -30.47 -4.51 4.43
CA LEU A 21 -30.18 -5.79 3.78
C LEU A 21 -30.76 -6.98 4.55
N ILE A 22 -30.69 -6.96 5.88
CA ILE A 22 -31.28 -8.00 6.74
C ILE A 22 -32.81 -7.97 6.62
N ASP A 23 -33.43 -6.79 6.76
CA ASP A 23 -34.89 -6.60 6.71
C ASP A 23 -35.46 -7.02 5.33
N SER A 24 -34.69 -6.83 4.26
CA SER A 24 -35.04 -7.27 2.88
C SER A 24 -34.72 -8.73 2.59
N LYS A 25 -34.29 -9.52 3.60
CA LYS A 25 -33.95 -10.95 3.49
C LYS A 25 -32.84 -11.24 2.48
N LYS A 26 -31.91 -10.31 2.28
CA LYS A 26 -30.73 -10.52 1.45
C LYS A 26 -29.58 -11.19 2.20
N ILE A 27 -29.65 -11.24 3.53
CA ILE A 27 -28.67 -11.86 4.41
C ILE A 27 -29.24 -13.13 5.03
N SER A 28 -28.44 -14.19 5.07
CA SER A 28 -28.75 -15.40 5.84
C SER A 28 -27.57 -15.80 6.74
N VAL A 29 -27.89 -16.41 7.88
CA VAL A 29 -26.94 -17.05 8.79
C VAL A 29 -27.30 -18.52 8.87
N ASN A 30 -26.41 -19.40 8.45
CA ASN A 30 -26.64 -20.85 8.37
C ASN A 30 -27.94 -21.23 7.60
N GLY A 31 -28.25 -20.44 6.56
CA GLY A 31 -29.46 -20.62 5.76
C GLY A 31 -30.74 -20.05 6.37
N ASN A 32 -30.67 -19.45 7.58
CA ASN A 32 -31.82 -18.81 8.25
C ASN A 32 -31.89 -17.32 7.88
N PHE A 33 -33.06 -16.87 7.42
CA PHE A 33 -33.35 -15.44 7.11
C PHE A 33 -34.13 -14.73 8.23
N LYS A 34 -34.59 -15.46 9.28
CA LYS A 34 -35.20 -14.87 10.47
C LYS A 34 -34.13 -14.47 11.48
N ILE A 35 -33.42 -13.42 11.18
CA ILE A 35 -32.27 -12.93 11.92
C ILE A 35 -32.41 -11.45 12.22
N SER A 36 -31.74 -10.98 13.27
CA SER A 36 -31.70 -9.58 13.68
C SER A 36 -30.26 -9.03 13.50
N SER A 37 -30.15 -7.75 13.20
CA SER A 37 -28.85 -7.05 13.16
C SER A 37 -28.07 -7.12 14.48
N LYS A 38 -28.77 -7.38 15.60
CA LYS A 38 -28.18 -7.49 16.94
C LYS A 38 -27.77 -8.92 17.32
N ASP A 39 -28.11 -9.92 16.51
CA ASP A 39 -27.77 -11.32 16.79
C ASP A 39 -26.25 -11.47 16.87
N ASN A 40 -25.80 -12.32 17.80
CA ASN A 40 -24.40 -12.70 17.89
C ASN A 40 -24.13 -13.87 16.95
N ILE A 41 -23.06 -13.78 16.22
CA ILE A 41 -22.56 -14.83 15.33
C ILE A 41 -21.13 -15.23 15.73
N ASP A 42 -20.77 -16.46 15.39
CA ASP A 42 -19.37 -16.94 15.45
C ASP A 42 -18.77 -16.83 14.04
N GLU A 43 -17.94 -15.82 13.83
CA GLU A 43 -17.31 -15.50 12.54
C GLU A 43 -16.42 -16.62 11.98
N ASN A 44 -16.09 -17.62 12.82
CA ASN A 44 -15.25 -18.75 12.42
C ASN A 44 -16.07 -20.02 12.11
N LYS A 45 -17.35 -20.06 12.50
CA LYS A 45 -18.18 -21.25 12.38
C LYS A 45 -19.46 -21.01 11.59
N ASP A 46 -20.06 -19.81 11.75
CA ASP A 46 -21.32 -19.52 11.09
C ASP A 46 -21.09 -19.19 9.61
N ILE A 47 -21.94 -19.75 8.76
CA ILE A 47 -21.94 -19.46 7.32
C ILE A 47 -22.89 -18.28 7.09
N ILE A 48 -22.32 -17.10 6.88
CA ILE A 48 -23.06 -15.88 6.57
C ILE A 48 -23.03 -15.66 5.06
N LYS A 49 -24.23 -15.45 4.48
CA LYS A 49 -24.33 -15.14 3.05
C LYS A 49 -25.02 -13.81 2.81
N TYR A 50 -24.55 -13.11 1.79
CA TYR A 50 -25.25 -12.03 1.12
C TYR A 50 -25.74 -12.56 -0.22
N GLU A 51 -27.06 -12.69 -0.39
CA GLU A 51 -27.67 -13.41 -1.50
C GLU A 51 -27.06 -14.83 -1.62
N ASP A 52 -26.39 -15.17 -2.70
CA ASP A 52 -25.76 -16.47 -2.92
C ASP A 52 -24.28 -16.52 -2.50
N SER A 53 -23.68 -15.37 -2.20
CA SER A 53 -22.24 -15.25 -1.91
C SER A 53 -21.95 -15.43 -0.42
N VAL A 54 -21.04 -16.35 -0.10
CA VAL A 54 -20.54 -16.53 1.27
C VAL A 54 -19.62 -15.36 1.62
N LEU A 55 -19.91 -14.71 2.75
CA LEU A 55 -19.11 -13.63 3.28
C LEU A 55 -17.98 -14.20 4.15
N SER A 56 -16.76 -13.68 3.97
CA SER A 56 -15.60 -14.00 4.78
C SER A 56 -15.16 -12.77 5.57
N TYR A 57 -15.05 -12.92 6.89
CA TYR A 57 -14.49 -11.88 7.74
C TYR A 57 -12.97 -11.96 7.75
N LYS A 58 -12.34 -10.83 7.48
CA LYS A 58 -10.90 -10.64 7.68
C LYS A 58 -10.72 -9.43 8.60
N GLU A 59 -10.11 -9.64 9.76
CA GLU A 59 -9.80 -8.56 10.69
C GLU A 59 -8.81 -7.58 10.05
N PHE A 60 -7.76 -8.12 9.44
CA PHE A 60 -6.78 -7.34 8.73
C PHE A 60 -6.83 -7.62 7.23
N ARG A 61 -6.62 -6.58 6.44
CA ARG A 61 -6.58 -6.61 4.98
C ARG A 61 -5.30 -5.97 4.49
N TYR A 62 -4.76 -6.56 3.45
CA TYR A 62 -3.51 -6.12 2.85
C TYR A 62 -3.69 -6.03 1.34
N TYR A 63 -3.41 -4.87 0.78
CA TYR A 63 -3.50 -4.63 -0.65
C TYR A 63 -2.21 -4.03 -1.15
N ILE A 64 -1.76 -4.45 -2.33
CA ILE A 64 -0.71 -3.76 -3.07
C ILE A 64 -1.36 -3.00 -4.23
N LEU A 65 -0.91 -1.78 -4.42
CA LEU A 65 -1.31 -0.88 -5.49
C LEU A 65 -0.08 -0.53 -6.31
N ASN A 66 -0.15 -0.66 -7.65
CA ASN A 66 0.79 0.03 -8.53
C ASN A 66 0.34 1.49 -8.65
N LYS A 67 0.84 2.34 -7.74
CA LYS A 67 0.44 3.75 -7.66
C LYS A 67 0.75 4.48 -8.97
N LYS A 68 -0.22 5.16 -9.50
CA LYS A 68 -0.09 6.09 -10.63
C LYS A 68 0.45 7.43 -10.16
N SER A 69 1.24 8.09 -11.01
CA SER A 69 1.64 9.49 -10.83
C SER A 69 0.43 10.44 -10.77
N GLY A 70 0.56 11.55 -10.03
CA GLY A 70 -0.48 12.58 -9.89
C GLY A 70 -1.38 12.42 -8.65
N TYR A 71 -1.25 11.32 -7.89
CA TYR A 71 -2.02 11.06 -6.67
C TYR A 71 -1.14 11.17 -5.42
N VAL A 72 -1.63 11.87 -4.40
CA VAL A 72 -0.93 11.96 -3.12
C VAL A 72 -1.13 10.69 -2.28
N THR A 73 -0.11 10.29 -1.53
CA THR A 73 -0.18 9.16 -0.62
C THR A 73 -0.78 9.61 0.71
N ALA A 74 -2.10 9.70 0.74
CA ALA A 74 -2.90 10.06 1.90
C ALA A 74 -4.24 9.32 1.86
N VAL A 75 -4.92 9.24 3.00
CA VAL A 75 -6.30 8.73 3.06
C VAL A 75 -7.27 9.79 2.52
N GLU A 76 -7.06 11.04 2.89
CA GLU A 76 -7.84 12.20 2.44
C GLU A 76 -6.91 13.38 2.19
N ASP A 77 -7.25 14.22 1.22
CA ASP A 77 -6.58 15.49 0.96
C ASP A 77 -7.61 16.52 0.43
N PRO A 78 -7.58 17.77 0.92
CA PRO A 78 -8.60 18.77 0.53
C PRO A 78 -8.40 19.37 -0.88
N ARG A 79 -7.26 19.13 -1.52
CA ARG A 79 -6.89 19.75 -2.80
C ARG A 79 -6.57 18.74 -3.89
N ASP A 80 -5.99 17.62 -3.51
CA ASP A 80 -5.44 16.64 -4.44
C ASP A 80 -6.18 15.30 -4.36
N LYS A 81 -6.26 14.60 -5.48
CA LYS A 81 -6.68 13.19 -5.50
C LYS A 81 -5.69 12.34 -4.72
N THR A 82 -6.21 11.41 -3.94
CA THR A 82 -5.40 10.52 -3.09
C THR A 82 -5.29 9.13 -3.69
N VAL A 83 -4.40 8.32 -3.14
CA VAL A 83 -4.29 6.90 -3.50
C VAL A 83 -5.59 6.11 -3.23
N MET A 84 -6.47 6.61 -2.35
CA MET A 84 -7.77 5.98 -2.08
C MET A 84 -8.75 6.13 -3.24
N ASP A 85 -8.58 7.14 -4.10
CA ASP A 85 -9.37 7.33 -5.32
C ASP A 85 -8.98 6.36 -6.45
N LEU A 86 -7.81 5.72 -6.35
CA LEU A 86 -7.37 4.67 -7.27
C LEU A 86 -7.95 3.29 -6.94
N LEU A 87 -8.50 3.11 -5.74
CA LEU A 87 -8.96 1.81 -5.28
C LEU A 87 -10.33 1.46 -5.89
N PRO A 88 -10.47 0.30 -6.54
CA PRO A 88 -11.74 -0.16 -7.09
C PRO A 88 -12.77 -0.47 -5.99
N ASP A 89 -14.03 -0.61 -6.40
CA ASP A 89 -15.16 -0.76 -5.46
C ASP A 89 -15.12 -2.05 -4.63
N TRP A 90 -14.44 -3.09 -5.13
CA TRP A 90 -14.28 -4.34 -4.38
C TRP A 90 -13.31 -4.23 -3.19
N VAL A 91 -12.51 -3.17 -3.12
CA VAL A 91 -11.59 -2.92 -1.99
C VAL A 91 -12.37 -2.37 -0.82
N ILE A 92 -12.26 -3.03 0.33
CA ILE A 92 -12.86 -2.54 1.58
C ILE A 92 -11.96 -1.45 2.15
N LYS A 93 -12.41 -0.18 1.98
CA LYS A 93 -11.63 1.02 2.33
C LYS A 93 -11.69 1.39 3.82
N LYS A 94 -12.53 0.71 4.60
CA LYS A 94 -12.70 1.00 6.04
C LYS A 94 -11.37 0.84 6.78
N ASP A 95 -10.95 1.88 7.48
CA ASP A 95 -9.73 1.97 8.28
C ASP A 95 -8.43 1.67 7.48
N LEU A 96 -8.53 1.61 6.15
CA LEU A 96 -7.41 1.34 5.26
C LEU A 96 -6.50 2.58 5.17
N ALA A 97 -5.20 2.36 5.30
CA ALA A 97 -4.19 3.41 5.19
C ALA A 97 -2.95 2.91 4.41
N PRO A 98 -2.24 3.80 3.72
CA PRO A 98 -0.99 3.46 3.05
C PRO A 98 0.13 3.19 4.06
N VAL A 99 0.99 2.21 3.76
CA VAL A 99 2.21 1.90 4.50
C VAL A 99 3.37 2.71 3.90
N GLY A 100 3.69 3.80 4.58
CA GLY A 100 4.66 4.78 4.08
C GLY A 100 4.07 5.64 2.97
N ARG A 101 4.97 6.38 2.32
CA ARG A 101 4.57 7.36 1.32
C ARG A 101 5.43 7.24 0.06
N LEU A 102 4.80 7.50 -1.07
CA LEU A 102 5.44 7.85 -2.34
C LEU A 102 5.07 9.30 -2.66
N ASP A 103 5.97 10.03 -3.27
CA ASP A 103 5.69 11.39 -3.73
C ASP A 103 4.55 11.39 -4.75
N LYS A 104 3.91 12.54 -4.97
CA LYS A 104 2.78 12.69 -5.88
C LYS A 104 3.11 12.22 -7.30
N ASP A 105 4.31 12.54 -7.77
CA ASP A 105 4.83 12.18 -9.09
C ASP A 105 5.54 10.82 -9.16
N THR A 106 5.78 10.16 -8.02
CA THR A 106 6.41 8.84 -7.95
C THR A 106 5.36 7.75 -8.16
N GLU A 107 5.70 6.76 -8.97
CA GLU A 107 4.88 5.59 -9.27
C GLU A 107 5.32 4.34 -8.51
N GLY A 108 4.55 3.26 -8.67
CA GLY A 108 4.94 1.91 -8.30
C GLY A 108 4.31 1.39 -7.02
N LEU A 109 4.94 0.39 -6.45
CA LEU A 109 4.40 -0.45 -5.39
C LEU A 109 4.13 0.33 -4.11
N LEU A 110 2.86 0.35 -3.71
CA LEU A 110 2.38 0.89 -2.45
C LEU A 110 1.55 -0.17 -1.72
N LEU A 111 1.93 -0.47 -0.48
CA LEU A 111 1.16 -1.35 0.40
C LEU A 111 0.10 -0.50 1.12
N LEU A 112 -1.12 -1.04 1.23
CA LEU A 112 -2.21 -0.48 2.03
C LEU A 112 -2.71 -1.54 3.01
N THR A 113 -3.02 -1.15 4.25
CA THR A 113 -3.54 -2.05 5.26
C THR A 113 -4.34 -1.30 6.32
N ASN A 114 -5.24 -2.00 7.01
CA ASN A 114 -5.87 -1.55 8.26
C ASN A 114 -5.15 -2.11 9.51
N ASP A 115 -4.06 -2.87 9.34
CA ASP A 115 -3.21 -3.34 10.44
C ASP A 115 -2.22 -2.25 10.87
N GLY A 116 -2.62 -1.46 11.86
CA GLY A 116 -1.79 -0.36 12.38
C GLY A 116 -0.49 -0.84 13.04
N GLN A 117 -0.47 -2.05 13.62
CA GLN A 117 0.73 -2.60 14.25
C GLN A 117 1.76 -2.99 13.20
N LEU A 118 1.33 -3.68 12.15
CA LEU A 118 2.20 -4.01 11.02
C LEU A 118 2.71 -2.75 10.33
N ASN A 119 1.83 -1.77 10.09
CA ASN A 119 2.20 -0.48 9.48
C ASN A 119 3.33 0.19 10.28
N HIS A 120 3.15 0.34 11.59
CA HIS A 120 4.17 0.91 12.48
C HIS A 120 5.47 0.09 12.46
N LYS A 121 5.39 -1.24 12.49
CA LYS A 121 6.56 -2.13 12.42
C LYS A 121 7.35 -1.93 11.13
N LEU A 122 6.68 -1.91 9.98
CA LEU A 122 7.33 -1.78 8.66
C LEU A 122 7.95 -0.39 8.44
N LEU A 123 7.38 0.67 9.02
CA LEU A 123 7.87 2.04 8.89
C LEU A 123 8.89 2.45 9.95
N SER A 124 9.06 1.66 11.00
CA SER A 124 10.06 1.94 12.03
C SER A 124 11.45 2.05 11.43
N PRO A 125 12.24 3.08 11.76
CA PRO A 125 13.63 3.21 11.32
C PRO A 125 14.49 1.98 11.65
N LYS A 126 14.14 1.27 12.75
CA LYS A 126 14.84 0.07 13.19
C LYS A 126 14.57 -1.16 12.31
N SER A 127 13.52 -1.14 11.51
CA SER A 127 13.14 -2.29 10.66
C SER A 127 13.99 -2.40 9.41
N HIS A 128 14.63 -1.31 8.98
CA HIS A 128 15.49 -1.24 7.78
C HIS A 128 14.90 -1.96 6.57
N VAL A 129 13.58 -1.81 6.34
CA VAL A 129 12.90 -2.46 5.22
C VAL A 129 13.46 -1.93 3.89
N ASP A 130 13.95 -2.84 3.08
CA ASP A 130 14.50 -2.52 1.75
C ASP A 130 13.41 -1.95 0.83
N LYS A 131 13.76 -0.90 0.09
CA LYS A 131 12.91 -0.25 -0.90
C LYS A 131 13.72 -0.03 -2.16
N THR A 132 13.37 -0.75 -3.23
CA THR A 132 14.07 -0.63 -4.51
C THR A 132 13.29 0.25 -5.47
N TYR A 133 14.02 1.19 -6.05
CA TYR A 133 13.50 2.14 -7.01
C TYR A 133 14.23 2.02 -8.34
N ILE A 134 13.49 2.23 -9.42
CA ILE A 134 14.02 2.54 -10.74
C ILE A 134 13.89 4.03 -10.94
N ALA A 135 15.00 4.71 -11.17
CA ALA A 135 15.06 6.12 -11.46
C ALA A 135 15.64 6.36 -12.86
N HIS A 136 14.92 7.10 -13.69
CA HIS A 136 15.48 7.65 -14.92
C HIS A 136 16.07 9.02 -14.59
N THR A 137 17.30 9.26 -15.04
CA THR A 137 18.05 10.48 -14.75
C THR A 137 18.17 11.36 -15.99
N GLU A 138 18.34 12.66 -15.78
CA GLU A 138 18.51 13.63 -16.85
C GLU A 138 19.81 13.41 -17.64
N LYS A 139 20.90 13.15 -16.89
CA LYS A 139 22.23 12.88 -17.44
C LYS A 139 22.61 11.42 -17.18
N ASP A 140 23.57 10.93 -17.94
CA ASP A 140 24.21 9.66 -17.62
C ASP A 140 25.08 9.80 -16.35
N PHE A 141 25.49 8.70 -15.76
CA PHE A 141 26.29 8.62 -14.54
C PHE A 141 27.28 7.45 -14.66
N ASP A 142 28.38 7.58 -13.96
CA ASP A 142 29.50 6.62 -14.01
C ASP A 142 29.61 5.79 -12.71
N GLU A 143 30.66 4.95 -12.63
CA GLU A 143 30.88 4.10 -11.46
C GLU A 143 31.26 4.93 -10.21
N ASN A 144 31.93 6.07 -10.35
CA ASN A 144 32.27 6.93 -9.23
C ASN A 144 30.98 7.54 -8.60
N ASP A 145 29.99 7.88 -9.41
CA ASP A 145 28.70 8.33 -8.94
C ASP A 145 27.93 7.21 -8.19
N LEU A 146 28.01 5.98 -8.72
CA LEU A 146 27.43 4.82 -8.03
C LEU A 146 28.12 4.53 -6.69
N GLU A 147 29.45 4.67 -6.61
CA GLU A 147 30.18 4.52 -5.34
C GLU A 147 29.77 5.56 -4.30
N LYS A 148 29.59 6.82 -4.71
CA LYS A 148 29.06 7.86 -3.79
C LYS A 148 27.70 7.43 -3.22
N LEU A 149 26.76 7.00 -4.07
CA LEU A 149 25.44 6.56 -3.64
C LEU A 149 25.50 5.34 -2.69
N ARG A 150 26.41 4.40 -2.96
CA ARG A 150 26.60 3.19 -2.13
C ARG A 150 27.17 3.53 -0.76
N ASN A 151 28.05 4.52 -0.66
CA ASN A 151 28.66 4.94 0.60
C ASN A 151 27.79 5.88 1.43
N GLY A 152 26.74 6.42 0.83
CA GLY A 152 25.89 7.45 1.41
C GLY A 152 26.29 8.85 1.01
N VAL A 153 25.30 9.72 0.83
CA VAL A 153 25.48 11.10 0.37
C VAL A 153 24.73 12.07 1.28
N ASP A 154 25.19 13.31 1.35
CA ASP A 154 24.49 14.39 2.07
C ASP A 154 23.28 14.85 1.24
N ILE A 155 22.09 14.79 1.84
CA ILE A 155 20.83 15.21 1.24
C ILE A 155 20.26 16.48 1.86
N GLY A 156 21.13 17.38 2.29
CA GLY A 156 20.76 18.64 2.94
C GLY A 156 20.88 18.55 4.46
N GLY A 157 22.07 18.27 4.95
CA GLY A 157 22.40 18.15 6.38
C GLY A 157 22.10 16.78 6.99
N TYR A 158 21.83 15.78 6.15
CA TYR A 158 21.67 14.40 6.56
C TYR A 158 22.44 13.49 5.61
N ILE A 159 23.41 12.73 6.13
CA ILE A 159 24.13 11.71 5.37
C ILE A 159 23.26 10.44 5.34
N THR A 160 22.93 9.98 4.13
CA THR A 160 22.11 8.78 3.95
C THR A 160 22.85 7.52 4.40
N MET A 161 22.08 6.49 4.79
CA MET A 161 22.64 5.16 4.97
C MET A 161 23.23 4.63 3.65
N PRO A 162 24.22 3.71 3.72
CA PRO A 162 24.68 2.96 2.55
C PRO A 162 23.54 2.35 1.77
N ALA A 163 23.59 2.46 0.45
CA ALA A 163 22.56 1.98 -0.47
C ALA A 163 23.14 0.97 -1.48
N GLU A 164 22.27 0.17 -2.10
CA GLU A 164 22.68 -0.60 -3.28
C GLU A 164 22.34 0.21 -4.52
N ALA A 165 23.35 0.57 -5.30
CA ALA A 165 23.19 1.35 -6.52
C ALA A 165 23.79 0.59 -7.72
N LYS A 166 22.99 0.46 -8.79
CA LYS A 166 23.38 -0.25 -10.02
C LYS A 166 22.88 0.51 -11.25
N LYS A 167 23.73 0.63 -12.25
CA LYS A 167 23.34 1.09 -13.59
C LYS A 167 22.71 -0.10 -14.33
N ILE A 168 21.45 0.03 -14.72
CA ILE A 168 20.70 -1.04 -15.42
C ILE A 168 20.35 -0.67 -16.87
N GLY A 169 20.76 0.52 -17.30
CA GLY A 169 20.59 1.04 -18.66
C GLY A 169 21.21 2.41 -18.77
N GLU A 170 21.23 2.96 -19.97
CA GLU A 170 21.62 4.35 -20.18
C GLU A 170 20.70 5.28 -19.39
N LYS A 171 21.24 6.10 -18.49
CA LYS A 171 20.48 7.00 -17.60
C LYS A 171 19.45 6.30 -16.73
N ILE A 172 19.58 4.98 -16.48
CA ILE A 172 18.64 4.23 -15.65
C ILE A 172 19.38 3.63 -14.45
N LEU A 173 18.99 4.11 -13.27
CA LEU A 173 19.51 3.72 -11.96
C LEU A 173 18.53 2.78 -11.25
N SER A 174 19.01 1.65 -10.77
CA SER A 174 18.35 0.86 -9.72
C SER A 174 18.98 1.21 -8.39
N LEU A 175 18.17 1.70 -7.44
CA LEU A 175 18.61 2.14 -6.12
C LEU A 175 17.76 1.49 -5.02
N THR A 176 18.44 0.72 -4.13
CA THR A 176 17.79 0.14 -2.95
C THR A 176 18.25 0.89 -1.69
N ILE A 177 17.29 1.43 -0.96
CA ILE A 177 17.50 2.16 0.30
C ILE A 177 16.76 1.50 1.47
N ARG A 178 17.25 1.68 2.71
CA ARG A 178 16.70 1.10 3.95
C ARG A 178 16.03 2.11 4.87
N GLU A 179 15.90 3.32 4.42
CA GLU A 179 15.28 4.44 5.13
C GLU A 179 14.27 5.16 4.23
N GLY A 180 13.67 6.25 4.69
CA GLY A 180 12.64 6.96 3.91
C GLY A 180 12.56 8.43 4.30
N LYS A 181 13.60 9.20 3.97
CA LYS A 181 13.61 10.65 4.16
C LYS A 181 12.80 11.35 3.06
N PHE A 182 12.39 12.57 3.33
CA PHE A 182 11.64 13.38 2.37
C PHE A 182 12.41 13.56 1.05
N HIS A 183 11.80 13.08 -0.04
CA HIS A 183 12.35 13.08 -1.41
C HIS A 183 13.74 12.41 -1.50
N GLN A 184 14.00 11.38 -0.68
CA GLN A 184 15.35 10.85 -0.48
C GLN A 184 16.03 10.45 -1.80
N VAL A 185 15.41 9.62 -2.64
CA VAL A 185 16.01 9.16 -3.90
C VAL A 185 16.34 10.33 -4.82
N LYS A 186 15.44 11.32 -4.94
CA LYS A 186 15.68 12.52 -5.76
C LYS A 186 16.87 13.30 -5.25
N LYS A 187 16.95 13.56 -3.95
CA LYS A 187 18.07 14.26 -3.33
C LYS A 187 19.39 13.50 -3.40
N MET A 188 19.36 12.16 -3.31
CA MET A 188 20.55 11.35 -3.50
C MET A 188 21.10 11.49 -4.93
N VAL A 189 20.23 11.52 -5.93
CA VAL A 189 20.61 11.77 -7.33
C VAL A 189 21.08 13.21 -7.53
N GLU A 190 20.48 14.20 -6.86
CA GLU A 190 20.96 15.59 -6.87
C GLU A 190 22.37 15.72 -6.26
N ALA A 191 22.70 14.94 -5.23
CA ALA A 191 24.02 14.94 -4.60
C ALA A 191 25.16 14.41 -5.51
N ILE A 192 24.83 13.78 -6.63
CA ILE A 192 25.76 13.40 -7.69
C ILE A 192 25.64 14.30 -8.93
N ASP A 193 25.18 15.54 -8.77
CA ASP A 193 25.00 16.54 -9.84
C ASP A 193 24.08 16.10 -10.99
N ASN A 194 23.06 15.27 -10.68
CA ASN A 194 22.09 14.75 -11.64
C ASN A 194 20.64 15.04 -11.15
N LYS A 195 19.63 14.67 -11.94
CA LYS A 195 18.23 14.90 -11.63
C LYS A 195 17.40 13.69 -12.02
N VAL A 196 16.45 13.31 -11.15
CA VAL A 196 15.45 12.29 -11.45
C VAL A 196 14.35 12.90 -12.31
N ILE A 197 14.10 12.31 -13.48
CA ILE A 197 12.99 12.69 -14.39
C ILE A 197 11.82 11.72 -14.32
N TYR A 198 12.05 10.48 -13.86
CA TYR A 198 11.02 9.48 -13.59
C TYR A 198 11.45 8.60 -12.41
N LEU A 199 10.50 8.26 -11.53
CA LEU A 199 10.78 7.44 -10.35
C LEU A 199 9.65 6.42 -10.14
N LYS A 200 10.04 5.16 -10.00
CA LYS A 200 9.12 4.05 -9.73
C LYS A 200 9.67 3.13 -8.64
N ARG A 201 8.89 2.88 -7.59
CA ARG A 201 9.25 1.87 -6.59
C ARG A 201 8.81 0.49 -7.07
N ILE A 202 9.75 -0.41 -7.21
CA ILE A 202 9.51 -1.77 -7.72
C ILE A 202 9.46 -2.83 -6.62
N SER A 203 9.99 -2.55 -5.42
CA SER A 203 9.88 -3.46 -4.27
C SER A 203 9.78 -2.72 -2.94
N PHE A 204 9.19 -3.41 -1.96
CA PHE A 204 9.11 -2.98 -0.55
C PHE A 204 9.20 -4.22 0.34
N GLY A 205 10.33 -4.43 1.01
CA GLY A 205 10.63 -5.68 1.71
C GLY A 205 10.58 -6.88 0.77
N LYS A 206 9.78 -7.88 1.10
CA LYS A 206 9.55 -9.06 0.25
C LYS A 206 8.62 -8.79 -0.95
N LEU A 207 7.82 -7.74 -0.88
CA LEU A 207 6.85 -7.41 -1.92
C LEU A 207 7.57 -6.90 -3.18
N VAL A 208 7.19 -7.46 -4.32
CA VAL A 208 7.68 -7.06 -5.64
C VAL A 208 6.50 -6.67 -6.52
N LEU A 209 6.67 -5.60 -7.28
CA LEU A 209 5.63 -5.07 -8.17
C LEU A 209 5.26 -6.05 -9.29
N GLY A 210 6.25 -6.78 -9.83
CA GLY A 210 6.05 -7.71 -10.95
C GLY A 210 5.41 -7.03 -12.17
N ASP A 211 4.46 -7.72 -12.77
CA ASP A 211 3.79 -7.33 -14.01
C ASP A 211 2.52 -6.50 -13.78
N MET A 212 2.32 -5.98 -12.55
CA MET A 212 1.13 -5.19 -12.24
C MET A 212 1.04 -3.96 -13.14
N GLU A 213 -0.13 -3.79 -13.77
CA GLU A 213 -0.44 -2.60 -14.55
C GLU A 213 -0.57 -1.34 -13.66
N ILE A 214 -0.33 -0.16 -14.22
CA ILE A 214 -0.49 1.11 -13.49
C ILE A 214 -1.93 1.29 -13.03
N GLY A 215 -2.12 1.50 -11.72
CA GLY A 215 -3.43 1.61 -11.08
C GLY A 215 -4.01 0.25 -10.67
N GLU A 216 -3.39 -0.86 -11.00
CA GLU A 216 -3.83 -2.20 -10.58
C GLU A 216 -3.69 -2.36 -9.08
N VAL A 217 -4.69 -3.05 -8.48
CA VAL A 217 -4.72 -3.40 -7.06
C VAL A 217 -4.86 -4.90 -6.92
N LYS A 218 -4.06 -5.50 -6.03
CA LYS A 218 -4.17 -6.92 -5.66
C LYS A 218 -4.32 -7.06 -4.16
N GLU A 219 -5.22 -7.94 -3.72
CA GLU A 219 -5.26 -8.40 -2.34
C GLU A 219 -4.14 -9.44 -2.12
N ILE A 220 -3.46 -9.35 -0.99
CA ILE A 220 -2.36 -10.25 -0.60
C ILE A 220 -2.58 -10.75 0.83
N ASN A 221 -1.78 -11.71 1.27
CA ASN A 221 -1.81 -12.24 2.63
C ASN A 221 -0.65 -11.68 3.47
N LEU A 222 -0.75 -11.85 4.80
CA LEU A 222 0.31 -11.42 5.73
C LEU A 222 1.65 -12.11 5.43
N GLU A 223 1.63 -13.40 5.05
CA GLU A 223 2.80 -14.21 4.75
C GLU A 223 3.59 -13.69 3.54
N ASP A 224 2.94 -12.96 2.64
CA ASP A 224 3.59 -12.32 1.49
C ASP A 224 4.43 -11.10 1.93
N ILE A 225 4.12 -10.54 3.11
CA ILE A 225 4.75 -9.32 3.62
C ILE A 225 5.92 -9.61 4.55
N ILE A 226 5.80 -10.66 5.42
CA ILE A 226 6.75 -10.97 6.51
C ILE A 226 7.31 -12.39 6.47
#